data_b1850ce9e34dbfd4bff7a65657914554
#
_entry.id   b1850ce9e34dbfd4bff7a65657914554
#
_cell.length_a   1.000
_cell.length_b   1.000
_cell.length_c   1.000
_cell.angle_alpha   90.00
_cell.angle_beta   90.00
_cell.angle_gamma   90.00
#
_symmetry.space_group_name_H-M   'P 1'
#
loop_
_entity.id
_entity.type
_entity.pdbx_description
1 polymer ?
#
loop_
_entity_poly.entity_id
_entity_poly.type
_entity_poly.pdbx_seq_one_letter_code
_entity_poly.pdbx_strand_id
1 'polypeptide(L)'
;MNKFIDQMADSVQKILPYAEDVYKDLHQHPELSLQEHRTSKIVATHLKDAGFEVTENVGVTGVVGLMKNGAGPTIMLRSDMDALPMKDESGVPYASKCEAVNAKGETVPVAHTCGHDLHITWLLSAATILSKHRELWQGTLLVVFQPAEETAEGSAKMIEAGLTKLFPKPDVILGQHLLQYRAGKVGYRPGQILT
;
A
#
# COMPACT_ATOMS: atom_id res chain seq x y z
N MET A 1 30.19 -5.41 -6.77
CA MET A 1 28.87 -5.10 -6.19
C MET A 1 27.89 -4.97 -7.34
N ASN A 2 26.64 -5.34 -7.18
CA ASN A 2 25.66 -5.34 -8.28
C ASN A 2 25.15 -3.90 -8.48
N LYS A 3 25.46 -3.27 -9.62
CA LYS A 3 25.07 -1.88 -9.96
C LYS A 3 23.58 -1.59 -9.70
N PHE A 4 22.72 -2.59 -9.91
CA PHE A 4 21.28 -2.51 -9.62
C PHE A 4 21.03 -2.25 -8.11
N ILE A 5 21.66 -3.03 -7.22
CA ILE A 5 21.48 -2.91 -5.77
C ILE A 5 21.97 -1.55 -5.28
N ASP A 6 23.11 -1.08 -5.79
CA ASP A 6 23.69 0.21 -5.38
C ASP A 6 22.78 1.37 -5.80
N GLN A 7 22.25 1.36 -7.03
CA GLN A 7 21.31 2.39 -7.52
C GLN A 7 19.98 2.38 -6.74
N MET A 8 19.46 1.20 -6.39
CA MET A 8 18.25 1.08 -5.57
C MET A 8 18.51 1.60 -4.16
N ALA A 9 19.62 1.27 -3.53
CA ALA A 9 19.98 1.74 -2.19
C ALA A 9 20.05 3.28 -2.14
N ASP A 10 20.69 3.92 -3.12
CA ASP A 10 20.73 5.38 -3.23
C ASP A 10 19.34 5.99 -3.39
N SER A 11 18.48 5.36 -4.18
CA SER A 11 17.12 5.84 -4.40
C SER A 11 16.27 5.71 -3.14
N VAL A 12 16.45 4.64 -2.36
CA VAL A 12 15.80 4.48 -1.05
C VAL A 12 16.22 5.62 -0.11
N GLN A 13 17.52 5.93 -0.01
CA GLN A 13 17.98 7.03 0.84
C GLN A 13 17.37 8.39 0.44
N LYS A 14 17.24 8.64 -0.86
CA LYS A 14 16.68 9.89 -1.38
C LYS A 14 15.16 10.03 -1.16
N ILE A 15 14.43 8.91 -1.10
CA ILE A 15 12.98 8.93 -0.90
C ILE A 15 12.56 8.96 0.58
N LEU A 16 13.47 8.64 1.51
CA LEU A 16 13.15 8.54 2.94
C LEU A 16 12.44 9.77 3.52
N PRO A 17 12.86 11.03 3.29
CA PRO A 17 12.16 12.19 3.84
C PRO A 17 10.69 12.25 3.37
N TYR A 18 10.47 12.02 2.09
CA TYR A 18 9.12 11.95 1.51
C TYR A 18 8.29 10.80 2.08
N ALA A 19 8.89 9.61 2.21
CA ALA A 19 8.23 8.44 2.78
C ALA A 19 7.84 8.69 4.24
N GLU A 20 8.69 9.36 5.01
CA GLU A 20 8.41 9.71 6.41
C GLU A 20 7.24 10.71 6.52
N ASP A 21 7.17 11.70 5.63
CA ASP A 21 6.06 12.66 5.58
C ASP A 21 4.73 11.97 5.24
N VAL A 22 4.73 11.10 4.23
CA VAL A 22 3.55 10.30 3.84
C VAL A 22 3.09 9.41 5.00
N TYR A 23 4.01 8.70 5.63
CA TYR A 23 3.73 7.84 6.78
C TYR A 23 3.07 8.63 7.92
N LYS A 24 3.67 9.75 8.33
CA LYS A 24 3.14 10.58 9.43
C LYS A 24 1.77 11.15 9.11
N ASP A 25 1.54 11.55 7.86
CA ASP A 25 0.26 12.06 7.41
C ASP A 25 -0.83 10.99 7.46
N LEU A 26 -0.56 9.78 6.95
CA LEU A 26 -1.49 8.65 7.02
C LEU A 26 -1.76 8.23 8.48
N HIS A 27 -0.71 8.16 9.31
CA HIS A 27 -0.82 7.81 10.72
C HIS A 27 -1.72 8.76 11.51
N GLN A 28 -1.65 10.07 11.19
CA GLN A 28 -2.49 11.09 11.83
C GLN A 28 -3.95 11.06 11.37
N HIS A 29 -4.23 10.50 10.20
CA HIS A 29 -5.55 10.57 9.55
C HIS A 29 -6.04 9.18 9.10
N PRO A 30 -6.09 8.20 10.01
CA PRO A 30 -6.54 6.85 9.70
C PRO A 30 -8.03 6.83 9.37
N GLU A 31 -8.43 5.91 8.49
CA GLU A 31 -9.81 5.70 8.08
C GLU A 31 -10.21 4.23 8.25
N LEU A 32 -11.45 3.97 8.69
CA LEU A 32 -11.96 2.61 8.87
C LEU A 32 -12.17 1.90 7.54
N SER A 33 -12.28 0.56 7.60
CA SER A 33 -12.61 -0.31 6.47
C SER A 33 -13.79 0.20 5.65
N LEU A 34 -13.65 0.29 4.33
CA LEU A 34 -14.58 0.85 3.35
C LEU A 34 -14.87 2.36 3.50
N GLN A 35 -14.14 3.05 4.34
CA GLN A 35 -14.21 4.50 4.53
C GLN A 35 -12.89 5.20 4.15
N GLU A 36 -11.94 4.51 3.53
CA GLU A 36 -10.57 4.96 3.21
C GLU A 36 -10.54 5.97 2.03
N HIS A 37 -11.46 6.96 2.05
CA HIS A 37 -11.65 7.90 0.93
C HIS A 37 -10.47 8.87 0.78
N ARG A 38 -9.95 9.39 1.89
CA ARG A 38 -8.80 10.29 1.89
C ARG A 38 -7.52 9.53 1.51
N THR A 39 -7.31 8.37 2.13
CA THR A 39 -6.19 7.48 1.88
C THR A 39 -6.13 7.06 0.41
N SER A 40 -7.27 6.62 -0.13
CA SER A 40 -7.42 6.26 -1.54
C SER A 40 -7.02 7.40 -2.48
N LYS A 41 -7.45 8.64 -2.18
CA LYS A 41 -7.12 9.83 -2.97
C LYS A 41 -5.63 10.17 -2.91
N ILE A 42 -5.00 10.05 -1.74
CA ILE A 42 -3.55 10.23 -1.57
C ILE A 42 -2.81 9.23 -2.45
N VAL A 43 -3.14 7.94 -2.30
CA VAL A 43 -2.54 6.85 -3.08
C VAL A 43 -2.69 7.11 -4.59
N ALA A 44 -3.90 7.42 -5.05
CA ALA A 44 -4.16 7.69 -6.46
C ALA A 44 -3.35 8.87 -7.00
N THR A 45 -3.22 9.95 -6.22
CA THR A 45 -2.43 11.12 -6.58
C THR A 45 -0.95 10.77 -6.74
N HIS A 46 -0.38 10.10 -5.74
CA HIS A 46 1.03 9.70 -5.78
C HIS A 46 1.36 8.75 -6.93
N LEU A 47 0.46 7.82 -7.25
CA LEU A 47 0.65 6.92 -8.38
C LEU A 47 0.57 7.66 -9.72
N LYS A 48 -0.36 8.61 -9.87
CA LYS A 48 -0.46 9.47 -11.07
C LYS A 48 0.81 10.30 -11.27
N ASP A 49 1.31 10.90 -10.20
CA ASP A 49 2.56 11.68 -10.22
C ASP A 49 3.79 10.80 -10.56
N ALA A 50 3.76 9.54 -10.17
CA ALA A 50 4.77 8.55 -10.54
C ALA A 50 4.59 7.98 -11.96
N GLY A 51 3.55 8.40 -12.71
CA GLY A 51 3.31 8.02 -14.10
C GLY A 51 2.59 6.69 -14.31
N PHE A 52 1.85 6.20 -13.33
CA PHE A 52 0.98 5.03 -13.47
C PHE A 52 -0.35 5.40 -14.13
N GLU A 53 -0.90 4.46 -14.89
CA GLU A 53 -2.33 4.44 -15.23
C GLU A 53 -3.10 4.04 -13.97
N VAL A 54 -3.96 4.90 -13.43
CA VAL A 54 -4.62 4.70 -12.13
C VAL A 54 -6.11 4.50 -12.30
N THR A 55 -6.62 3.43 -11.68
CA THR A 55 -8.05 3.17 -11.54
C THR A 55 -8.43 3.27 -10.07
N GLU A 56 -9.32 4.19 -9.76
CA GLU A 56 -9.84 4.43 -8.42
C GLU A 56 -11.17 3.71 -8.20
N ASN A 57 -11.59 3.57 -6.94
CA ASN A 57 -12.87 2.98 -6.53
C ASN A 57 -13.04 1.50 -6.96
N VAL A 58 -11.97 0.76 -7.03
CA VAL A 58 -12.01 -0.69 -7.27
C VAL A 58 -12.39 -1.39 -5.97
N GLY A 59 -13.63 -1.84 -5.86
CA GLY A 59 -14.16 -2.43 -4.63
C GLY A 59 -14.37 -1.39 -3.50
N VAL A 60 -15.04 -0.28 -3.82
CA VAL A 60 -15.39 0.89 -3.02
C VAL A 60 -14.27 1.93 -2.97
N THR A 61 -13.21 1.72 -2.23
CA THR A 61 -12.10 2.69 -2.02
C THR A 61 -10.76 2.20 -2.56
N GLY A 62 -10.69 0.97 -3.08
CA GLY A 62 -9.46 0.39 -3.59
C GLY A 62 -8.88 1.14 -4.79
N VAL A 63 -7.56 1.14 -4.90
CA VAL A 63 -6.82 1.80 -5.99
C VAL A 63 -5.90 0.79 -6.67
N VAL A 64 -5.91 0.83 -7.99
CA VAL A 64 -5.02 0.01 -8.82
C VAL A 64 -4.21 0.90 -9.74
N GLY A 65 -2.89 0.77 -9.67
CA GLY A 65 -1.94 1.41 -10.59
C GLY A 65 -1.32 0.39 -11.54
N LEU A 66 -1.29 0.72 -12.82
CA LEU A 66 -0.69 -0.11 -13.87
C LEU A 66 0.45 0.65 -14.54
N MET A 67 1.62 0.02 -14.67
CA MET A 67 2.74 0.55 -15.44
C MET A 67 3.31 -0.54 -16.35
N LYS A 68 3.28 -0.30 -17.66
CA LYS A 68 3.89 -1.17 -18.67
C LYS A 68 5.29 -0.67 -19.03
N ASN A 69 6.25 -1.59 -19.11
CA ASN A 69 7.63 -1.29 -19.44
C ASN A 69 8.24 -2.39 -20.33
N GLY A 70 7.72 -2.51 -21.55
CA GLY A 70 8.17 -3.53 -22.51
C GLY A 70 7.57 -4.92 -22.26
N ALA A 71 8.10 -5.90 -22.96
CA ALA A 71 7.69 -7.30 -22.82
C ALA A 71 8.35 -7.92 -21.58
N GLY A 72 7.60 -8.74 -20.84
CA GLY A 72 8.09 -9.40 -19.63
C GLY A 72 6.95 -9.84 -18.72
N PRO A 73 7.27 -10.36 -17.54
CA PRO A 73 6.28 -10.82 -16.58
C PRO A 73 5.43 -9.67 -16.01
N THR A 74 4.25 -10.03 -15.53
CA THR A 74 3.41 -9.13 -14.73
C THR A 74 3.63 -9.41 -13.26
N ILE A 75 4.14 -8.43 -12.54
CA ILE A 75 4.35 -8.50 -11.10
C ILE A 75 3.28 -7.64 -10.42
N MET A 76 2.55 -8.24 -9.48
CA MET A 76 1.62 -7.50 -8.62
C MET A 76 2.27 -7.27 -7.26
N LEU A 77 2.22 -6.03 -6.80
CA LEU A 77 2.55 -5.64 -5.43
C LEU A 77 1.26 -5.21 -4.73
N ARG A 78 1.04 -5.69 -3.50
CA ARG A 78 -0.19 -5.42 -2.74
C ARG A 78 0.12 -4.79 -1.40
N SER A 79 -0.69 -3.79 -1.02
CA SER A 79 -0.80 -3.21 0.31
C SER A 79 -2.27 -3.12 0.70
N ASP A 80 -2.56 -3.23 1.97
CA ASP A 80 -3.80 -2.84 2.61
C ASP A 80 -3.83 -1.35 2.96
N MET A 81 -5.03 -0.80 3.29
CA MET A 81 -5.16 0.65 3.50
C MET A 81 -5.95 1.04 4.75
N ASP A 82 -6.77 0.16 5.28
CA ASP A 82 -7.71 0.47 6.36
C ASP A 82 -7.04 0.51 7.74
N ALA A 83 -7.72 1.16 8.68
CA ALA A 83 -7.34 1.28 10.07
C ALA A 83 -8.37 0.63 10.99
N LEU A 84 -8.03 0.50 12.25
CA LEU A 84 -8.81 -0.19 13.27
C LEU A 84 -9.59 0.78 14.17
N PRO A 85 -10.79 0.36 14.66
CA PRO A 85 -11.60 1.13 15.58
C PRO A 85 -11.02 1.09 17.01
N MET A 86 -9.85 1.67 17.21
CA MET A 86 -9.18 1.69 18.50
C MET A 86 -8.32 2.95 18.68
N LYS A 87 -8.01 3.27 19.93
CA LYS A 87 -7.26 4.45 20.28
C LYS A 87 -5.78 4.29 19.95
N ASP A 88 -5.16 5.33 19.42
CA ASP A 88 -3.72 5.42 19.30
C ASP A 88 -3.09 5.70 20.67
N GLU A 89 -2.28 4.77 21.14
CA GLU A 89 -1.54 4.87 22.41
C GLU A 89 -0.01 4.88 22.18
N SER A 90 0.44 5.16 20.95
CA SER A 90 1.86 5.20 20.59
C SER A 90 2.64 6.29 21.31
N GLY A 91 1.99 7.39 21.68
CA GLY A 91 2.62 8.54 22.32
C GLY A 91 3.50 9.38 21.39
N VAL A 92 3.52 9.11 20.10
CA VAL A 92 4.27 9.91 19.12
C VAL A 92 3.60 11.27 18.89
N PRO A 93 4.35 12.31 18.48
CA PRO A 93 3.79 13.65 18.27
C PRO A 93 2.69 13.70 17.19
N TYR A 94 2.70 12.74 16.27
CA TYR A 94 1.74 12.57 15.17
C TYR A 94 0.74 11.44 15.42
N ALA A 95 0.51 11.05 16.69
CA ALA A 95 -0.52 10.08 17.06
C ALA A 95 -1.92 10.53 16.58
N SER A 96 -2.71 9.57 16.13
CA SER A 96 -4.08 9.82 15.68
C SER A 96 -4.97 10.35 16.81
N LYS A 97 -5.80 11.31 16.47
CA LYS A 97 -6.92 11.81 17.28
C LYS A 97 -8.26 11.72 16.53
N CYS A 98 -8.26 10.94 15.44
CA CYS A 98 -9.43 10.77 14.61
C CYS A 98 -10.47 9.92 15.30
N GLU A 99 -11.74 10.27 15.04
CA GLU A 99 -12.90 9.45 15.37
C GLU A 99 -13.73 9.23 14.10
N ALA A 100 -14.38 8.08 14.01
CA ALA A 100 -15.28 7.76 12.91
C ALA A 100 -16.50 6.97 13.42
N VAL A 101 -17.54 6.92 12.61
CA VAL A 101 -18.71 6.09 12.90
C VAL A 101 -18.49 4.71 12.30
N ASN A 102 -18.49 3.68 13.13
CA ASN A 102 -18.34 2.30 12.69
C ASN A 102 -19.66 1.74 12.07
N ALA A 103 -19.61 0.51 11.55
CA ALA A 103 -20.76 -0.14 10.93
C ALA A 103 -21.95 -0.37 11.90
N LYS A 104 -21.73 -0.26 13.22
CA LYS A 104 -22.80 -0.35 14.23
C LYS A 104 -23.43 1.00 14.57
N GLY A 105 -22.97 2.09 13.97
CA GLY A 105 -23.44 3.46 14.27
C GLY A 105 -22.79 4.08 15.51
N GLU A 106 -21.71 3.50 16.03
CA GLU A 106 -21.00 3.98 17.21
C GLU A 106 -19.83 4.86 16.78
N THR A 107 -19.64 6.01 17.46
CA THR A 107 -18.44 6.82 17.31
C THR A 107 -17.28 6.14 18.05
N VAL A 108 -16.22 5.83 17.33
CA VAL A 108 -15.05 5.13 17.85
C VAL A 108 -13.76 5.88 17.48
N PRO A 109 -12.71 5.84 18.30
CA PRO A 109 -11.40 6.30 17.90
C PRO A 109 -10.84 5.42 16.80
N VAL A 110 -9.99 5.96 15.95
CA VAL A 110 -9.39 5.23 14.82
C VAL A 110 -7.87 5.37 14.83
N ALA A 111 -7.17 4.25 14.63
CA ALA A 111 -5.70 4.23 14.56
C ALA A 111 -5.16 3.12 13.64
N HIS A 112 -4.01 3.39 13.03
CA HIS A 112 -3.24 2.40 12.27
C HIS A 112 -2.40 1.50 13.19
N THR A 113 -3.06 0.65 13.98
CA THR A 113 -2.39 -0.25 14.93
C THR A 113 -1.91 -1.55 14.30
N CYS A 114 -2.34 -1.85 13.06
CA CYS A 114 -1.84 -2.97 12.27
C CYS A 114 -0.69 -2.57 11.31
N GLY A 115 -0.38 -1.27 11.20
CA GLY A 115 0.74 -0.76 10.41
C GLY A 115 0.46 -0.60 8.92
N HIS A 116 -0.79 -0.54 8.50
CA HIS A 116 -1.16 -0.37 7.08
C HIS A 116 -0.70 0.98 6.50
N ASP A 117 -0.56 2.01 7.31
CA ASP A 117 0.09 3.28 6.95
C ASP A 117 1.55 3.10 6.47
N LEU A 118 2.31 2.23 7.15
CA LEU A 118 3.65 1.84 6.69
C LEU A 118 3.60 0.99 5.42
N HIS A 119 2.64 0.06 5.31
CA HIS A 119 2.49 -0.77 4.12
C HIS A 119 2.19 0.08 2.88
N ILE A 120 1.29 1.07 2.98
CA ILE A 120 1.00 2.06 1.93
C ILE A 120 2.28 2.82 1.58
N THR A 121 2.97 3.36 2.57
CA THR A 121 4.20 4.15 2.40
C THR A 121 5.28 3.35 1.67
N TRP A 122 5.49 2.09 2.05
CA TRP A 122 6.47 1.22 1.40
C TRP A 122 6.12 0.94 -0.05
N LEU A 123 4.84 0.64 -0.34
CA LEU A 123 4.42 0.35 -1.70
C LEU A 123 4.47 1.60 -2.60
N LEU A 124 4.06 2.77 -2.10
CA LEU A 124 4.21 4.04 -2.83
C LEU A 124 5.67 4.38 -3.10
N SER A 125 6.55 4.15 -2.13
CA SER A 125 7.99 4.37 -2.27
C SER A 125 8.59 3.43 -3.31
N ALA A 126 8.25 2.14 -3.25
CA ALA A 126 8.70 1.15 -4.21
C ALA A 126 8.21 1.47 -5.64
N ALA A 127 6.93 1.81 -5.80
CA ALA A 127 6.35 2.22 -7.07
C ALA A 127 7.06 3.45 -7.66
N THR A 128 7.33 4.45 -6.81
CA THR A 128 8.05 5.67 -7.21
C THR A 128 9.49 5.38 -7.63
N ILE A 129 10.21 4.53 -6.91
CA ILE A 129 11.58 4.15 -7.26
C ILE A 129 11.59 3.37 -8.58
N LEU A 130 10.72 2.37 -8.73
CA LEU A 130 10.64 1.55 -9.95
C LEU A 130 10.24 2.39 -11.16
N SER A 131 9.35 3.38 -11.00
CA SER A 131 8.96 4.27 -12.09
C SER A 131 10.12 5.14 -12.59
N LYS A 132 11.04 5.54 -11.71
CA LYS A 132 12.22 6.35 -12.03
C LYS A 132 13.37 5.55 -12.65
N HIS A 133 13.36 4.23 -12.48
CA HIS A 133 14.42 3.33 -12.95
C HIS A 133 13.91 2.30 -13.96
N ARG A 134 13.08 2.75 -14.90
CA ARG A 134 12.49 1.88 -15.92
C ARG A 134 13.51 1.18 -16.80
N GLU A 135 14.72 1.73 -16.90
CA GLU A 135 15.83 1.13 -17.63
C GLU A 135 16.40 -0.14 -16.97
N LEU A 136 16.02 -0.41 -15.71
CA LEU A 136 16.54 -1.55 -14.94
C LEU A 136 15.62 -2.77 -14.93
N TRP A 137 14.40 -2.66 -15.48
CA TRP A 137 13.43 -3.75 -15.48
C TRP A 137 12.59 -3.74 -16.76
N GLN A 138 11.95 -4.86 -17.06
CA GLN A 138 10.99 -5.02 -18.15
C GLN A 138 9.79 -5.82 -17.69
N GLY A 139 8.62 -5.57 -18.32
CA GLY A 139 7.36 -6.24 -18.01
C GLY A 139 6.27 -5.28 -17.58
N THR A 140 5.36 -5.76 -16.75
CA THR A 140 4.24 -4.99 -16.23
C THR A 140 4.27 -4.98 -14.71
N LEU A 141 4.17 -3.79 -14.12
CA LEU A 141 4.00 -3.60 -12.69
C LEU A 141 2.54 -3.24 -12.41
N LEU A 142 1.90 -4.04 -11.58
CA LEU A 142 0.55 -3.83 -11.08
C LEU A 142 0.65 -3.57 -9.58
N VAL A 143 0.26 -2.38 -9.13
CA VAL A 143 0.24 -2.02 -7.72
C VAL A 143 -1.20 -1.94 -7.24
N VAL A 144 -1.52 -2.68 -6.19
CA VAL A 144 -2.89 -2.84 -5.68
C VAL A 144 -2.94 -2.37 -4.24
N PHE A 145 -3.76 -1.35 -3.99
CA PHE A 145 -4.06 -0.86 -2.65
C PHE A 145 -5.45 -1.33 -2.28
N GLN A 146 -5.48 -2.34 -1.41
CA GLN A 146 -6.68 -3.05 -1.02
C GLN A 146 -7.35 -2.36 0.18
N PRO A 147 -8.66 -2.04 0.10
CA PRO A 147 -9.43 -1.57 1.25
C PRO A 147 -9.86 -2.73 2.13
N ALA A 148 -10.38 -2.43 3.32
CA ALA A 148 -11.15 -3.32 4.19
C ALA A 148 -10.50 -4.71 4.38
N GLU A 149 -9.23 -4.72 4.73
CA GLU A 149 -8.50 -5.95 5.06
C GLU A 149 -8.96 -6.48 6.42
N GLU A 150 -9.12 -5.59 7.41
CA GLU A 150 -9.48 -5.89 8.79
C GLU A 150 -10.89 -6.47 8.95
N THR A 151 -11.75 -6.28 7.94
CA THR A 151 -13.08 -6.90 7.89
C THR A 151 -13.14 -8.09 6.93
N ALA A 152 -12.03 -8.44 6.29
CA ALA A 152 -11.91 -9.50 5.27
C ALA A 152 -12.85 -9.33 4.05
N GLU A 153 -13.33 -8.10 3.77
CA GLU A 153 -14.27 -7.82 2.69
C GLU A 153 -13.59 -7.28 1.42
N GLY A 154 -12.51 -6.53 1.59
CA GLY A 154 -11.96 -5.70 0.54
C GLY A 154 -11.47 -6.46 -0.69
N SER A 155 -10.80 -7.58 -0.51
CA SER A 155 -10.32 -8.40 -1.63
C SER A 155 -11.49 -8.96 -2.46
N ALA A 156 -12.54 -9.44 -1.81
CA ALA A 156 -13.75 -9.93 -2.48
C ALA A 156 -14.43 -8.80 -3.28
N LYS A 157 -14.60 -7.62 -2.67
CA LYS A 157 -15.17 -6.44 -3.34
C LYS A 157 -14.33 -5.98 -4.54
N MET A 158 -13.00 -6.02 -4.45
CA MET A 158 -12.13 -5.70 -5.59
C MET A 158 -12.27 -6.73 -6.73
N ILE A 159 -12.38 -8.02 -6.41
CA ILE A 159 -12.61 -9.09 -7.40
C ILE A 159 -13.97 -8.92 -8.08
N GLU A 160 -15.02 -8.66 -7.32
CA GLU A 160 -16.37 -8.36 -7.82
C GLU A 160 -16.37 -7.13 -8.73
N ALA A 161 -15.63 -6.09 -8.39
CA ALA A 161 -15.44 -4.89 -9.21
C ALA A 161 -14.57 -5.12 -10.46
N GLY A 162 -14.06 -6.33 -10.66
CA GLY A 162 -13.36 -6.71 -11.88
C GLY A 162 -11.85 -6.73 -11.81
N LEU A 163 -11.22 -6.71 -10.65
CA LEU A 163 -9.75 -6.73 -10.50
C LEU A 163 -9.11 -7.82 -11.39
N THR A 164 -9.68 -9.02 -11.40
CA THR A 164 -9.15 -10.16 -12.17
C THR A 164 -9.55 -10.18 -13.64
N LYS A 165 -10.42 -9.26 -14.09
CA LYS A 165 -10.94 -9.19 -15.47
C LYS A 165 -10.43 -7.98 -16.22
N LEU A 166 -10.26 -6.84 -15.52
CA LEU A 166 -9.89 -5.55 -16.12
C LEU A 166 -8.37 -5.35 -16.17
N PHE A 167 -7.62 -6.07 -15.33
CA PHE A 167 -6.19 -5.94 -15.22
C PHE A 167 -5.48 -7.22 -15.64
N PRO A 168 -4.23 -7.14 -16.10
CA PRO A 168 -3.46 -8.32 -16.51
C PRO A 168 -3.29 -9.28 -15.34
N LYS A 169 -3.42 -10.59 -15.65
CA LYS A 169 -3.18 -11.64 -14.65
C LYS A 169 -1.71 -11.59 -14.24
N PRO A 170 -1.39 -11.49 -12.94
CA PRO A 170 -0.02 -11.49 -12.48
C PRO A 170 0.61 -12.89 -12.57
N ASP A 171 1.90 -12.92 -12.92
CA ASP A 171 2.73 -14.11 -12.82
C ASP A 171 3.23 -14.32 -11.39
N VAL A 172 3.44 -13.21 -10.66
CA VAL A 172 3.87 -13.20 -9.25
C VAL A 172 3.10 -12.13 -8.49
N ILE A 173 2.67 -12.47 -7.27
CA ILE A 173 2.06 -11.54 -6.33
C ILE A 173 2.95 -11.45 -5.09
N LEU A 174 3.30 -10.22 -4.70
CA LEU A 174 4.07 -9.95 -3.50
C LEU A 174 3.27 -9.01 -2.60
N GLY A 175 3.22 -9.34 -1.33
CA GLY A 175 2.70 -8.50 -0.25
C GLY A 175 3.65 -8.57 0.93
N GLN A 176 3.60 -7.58 1.79
CA GLN A 176 4.37 -7.55 3.03
C GLN A 176 3.43 -7.19 4.18
N HIS A 177 3.82 -7.59 5.37
CA HIS A 177 3.14 -7.19 6.59
C HIS A 177 4.16 -6.86 7.68
N LEU A 178 3.88 -5.82 8.46
CA LEU A 178 4.66 -5.46 9.63
C LEU A 178 4.48 -6.53 10.71
N LEU A 179 5.58 -6.99 11.29
CA LEU A 179 5.57 -7.98 12.38
C LEU A 179 6.45 -7.49 13.52
N GLN A 180 6.25 -8.06 14.71
CA GLN A 180 7.02 -7.72 15.92
C GLN A 180 8.45 -8.29 15.88
N TYR A 181 9.20 -7.97 14.83
CA TYR A 181 10.62 -8.27 14.70
C TYR A 181 11.47 -7.02 14.90
N ARG A 182 12.76 -7.22 15.16
CA ARG A 182 13.72 -6.11 15.19
C ARG A 182 13.72 -5.40 13.82
N ALA A 183 13.72 -4.08 13.84
CA ALA A 183 13.84 -3.27 12.63
C ALA A 183 15.00 -3.72 11.74
N GLY A 184 14.80 -3.69 10.43
CA GLY A 184 15.77 -4.17 9.44
C GLY A 184 15.79 -5.70 9.24
N LYS A 185 14.89 -6.44 9.86
CA LYS A 185 14.71 -7.87 9.58
C LYS A 185 13.52 -8.09 8.65
N VAL A 186 13.72 -8.94 7.66
CA VAL A 186 12.67 -9.45 6.77
C VAL A 186 12.54 -10.95 7.00
N GLY A 187 11.34 -11.36 7.37
CA GLY A 187 10.98 -12.79 7.50
C GLY A 187 10.27 -13.27 6.25
N TYR A 188 10.60 -14.45 5.77
CA TYR A 188 9.85 -15.14 4.73
C TYR A 188 9.91 -16.65 4.95
N ARG A 189 8.93 -17.37 4.43
CA ARG A 189 8.89 -18.83 4.50
C ARG A 189 8.77 -19.41 3.08
N PRO A 190 9.82 -20.09 2.56
CA PRO A 190 9.79 -20.65 1.22
C PRO A 190 8.61 -21.61 1.02
N GLY A 191 7.89 -21.44 -0.11
CA GLY A 191 6.80 -22.34 -0.49
C GLY A 191 5.51 -22.19 0.33
N GLN A 192 5.39 -21.16 1.15
CA GLN A 192 4.17 -20.86 1.92
C GLN A 192 3.78 -19.40 1.78
N ILE A 193 2.48 -19.14 1.78
CA ILE A 193 1.93 -17.82 2.00
C ILE A 193 1.85 -17.61 3.51
N LEU A 194 2.38 -16.50 4.01
CA LEU A 194 2.19 -16.09 5.40
C LEU A 194 0.86 -15.33 5.46
N THR A 195 -0.05 -15.80 6.27
CA THR A 195 -1.35 -15.18 6.57
C THR A 195 -1.45 -14.95 8.07
#